data_aa480512ae67ca4165cb992a6c56049f
#
_entry.id   aa480512ae67ca4165cb992a6c56049f
#
_cell.length_a   1.000
_cell.length_b   1.000
_cell.length_c   1.000
_cell.angle_alpha   90.00
_cell.angle_beta   90.00
_cell.angle_gamma   90.00
#
_symmetry.space_group_name_H-M   'P 1'
#
loop_
_entity.id
_entity.type
_entity.pdbx_description
1 polymer ?
#
loop_
_entity_poly.entity_id
_entity_poly.type
_entity_poly.pdbx_seq_one_letter_code
_entity_poly.pdbx_strand_id
1 'polypeptide(L)'
;MDPRLSRAHGALAGLALGDALGMPTQAMSPQQIRAVYGRITGLVDGDASQPYAPGMPAGSVTDDTEQALLIASLLIRGRGSSSGRVALNAVEFAHALLAWEDSMIERGSLDLLGPSTKAALERVRAGEDPLTVGGAGTTNGAAMRVTPIGIAVSTEDPEAFAEAVWSSCRVTHATRQGFQSAALVAAAVSMGIDAQRTFTFPEDVRSLLWKALTYVESLPARGAWTPEPDVVAATRRAMQLAANPSSSSRERLVEQVGTSVASAHAIPMAFALLARAPSPQVFIDAGSIGGDTDTIGAIAGAMLGAAIGVRYLPAGMLSRIEEVSHLILQPIASELLELRDQALVSQHENTATNASSDATPKVSSEDTPPNSGAGRVVLMGQILVDHVLAGAAPVYGGGSDWGNDEGLHVSAGFSVLAAARRMGAEAISLSPIGTGPHASLITDALAREGIIDVGPRVTDCDNAYRTALVSRNGKCTIIATKGAETMAPENAWADVVRTMKPGDVLFIDGSLMEHPSN
;
A
#
# COMPACT_ATOMS: atom_id res chain seq x y z
N MET A 1 -7.40 -3.23 26.67
CA MET A 1 -7.49 -2.37 25.47
C MET A 1 -7.81 -3.26 24.30
N ASP A 2 -8.79 -2.91 23.51
CA ASP A 2 -9.12 -3.58 22.24
C ASP A 2 -7.85 -3.71 21.37
N PRO A 3 -7.56 -4.87 20.76
CA PRO A 3 -6.39 -5.05 19.91
C PRO A 3 -6.33 -4.08 18.71
N ARG A 4 -7.44 -3.75 18.08
CA ARG A 4 -7.50 -2.77 16.99
C ARG A 4 -7.19 -1.37 17.49
N LEU A 5 -7.77 -0.95 18.62
CA LEU A 5 -7.47 0.34 19.24
C LEU A 5 -6.00 0.40 19.70
N SER A 6 -5.44 -0.69 20.23
CA SER A 6 -4.01 -0.75 20.56
C SER A 6 -3.11 -0.52 19.35
N ARG A 7 -3.49 -1.03 18.17
CA ARG A 7 -2.75 -0.85 16.92
C ARG A 7 -2.96 0.54 16.30
N ALA A 8 -4.16 1.06 16.32
CA ALA A 8 -4.44 2.43 15.86
C ALA A 8 -3.72 3.48 16.72
N HIS A 9 -3.79 3.34 18.04
CA HIS A 9 -3.01 4.16 18.97
C HIS A 9 -1.50 3.94 18.74
N GLY A 10 -1.08 2.68 18.54
CA GLY A 10 0.30 2.34 18.21
C GLY A 10 0.81 3.03 16.94
N ALA A 11 -0.02 3.20 15.91
CA ALA A 11 0.35 3.90 14.68
C ALA A 11 0.66 5.37 14.94
N LEU A 12 -0.20 6.09 15.66
CA LEU A 12 0.05 7.50 16.02
C LEU A 12 1.22 7.64 17.01
N ALA A 13 1.31 6.76 18.00
CA ALA A 13 2.40 6.76 18.97
C ALA A 13 3.75 6.41 18.31
N GLY A 14 3.76 5.46 17.38
CA GLY A 14 4.96 5.09 16.62
C GLY A 14 5.43 6.21 15.71
N LEU A 15 4.49 6.90 15.05
CA LEU A 15 4.78 8.10 14.26
C LEU A 15 5.49 9.15 15.13
N ALA A 16 4.90 9.53 16.27
CA ALA A 16 5.46 10.54 17.16
C ALA A 16 6.81 10.10 17.78
N LEU A 17 6.99 8.80 18.07
CA LEU A 17 8.27 8.26 18.54
C LEU A 17 9.37 8.36 17.50
N GLY A 18 9.05 8.02 16.25
CA GLY A 18 10.00 8.08 15.14
C GLY A 18 10.42 9.50 14.83
N ASP A 19 9.46 10.40 14.74
CA ASP A 19 9.63 11.84 14.58
C ASP A 19 10.54 12.42 15.69
N ALA A 20 10.15 12.31 16.95
CA ALA A 20 10.91 12.87 18.09
C ALA A 20 12.31 12.27 18.27
N LEU A 21 12.55 11.03 17.83
CA LEU A 21 13.89 10.41 17.84
C LEU A 21 14.74 10.85 16.66
N GLY A 22 14.13 11.20 15.52
CA GLY A 22 14.80 11.69 14.33
C GLY A 22 15.06 13.20 14.34
N MET A 23 14.19 13.99 14.98
CA MET A 23 14.25 15.45 15.04
C MET A 23 15.64 15.99 15.38
N PRO A 24 16.37 15.49 16.40
CA PRO A 24 17.68 16.05 16.78
C PRO A 24 18.75 15.85 15.71
N THR A 25 18.58 14.90 14.80
CA THR A 25 19.58 14.49 13.81
C THR A 25 19.19 14.80 12.36
N GLN A 26 18.05 15.40 12.16
CA GLN A 26 17.50 15.83 10.87
C GLN A 26 18.52 16.71 10.13
N ALA A 27 18.71 16.45 8.83
CA ALA A 27 19.66 17.10 7.94
C ALA A 27 21.15 16.96 8.31
N MET A 28 21.50 16.14 9.28
CA MET A 28 22.90 15.85 9.64
C MET A 28 23.41 14.61 8.87
N SER A 29 24.70 14.61 8.56
CA SER A 29 25.34 13.39 8.09
C SER A 29 25.57 12.39 9.23
N PRO A 30 25.71 11.07 8.95
CA PRO A 30 26.04 10.07 9.99
C PRO A 30 27.30 10.40 10.78
N GLN A 31 28.28 11.10 10.15
CA GLN A 31 29.52 11.54 10.80
C GLN A 31 29.25 12.66 11.80
N GLN A 32 28.42 13.65 11.42
CA GLN A 32 28.02 14.75 12.32
C GLN A 32 27.21 14.21 13.52
N ILE A 33 26.26 13.31 13.27
CA ILE A 33 25.50 12.65 14.33
C ILE A 33 26.42 11.98 15.36
N ARG A 34 27.40 11.21 14.87
CA ARG A 34 28.37 10.56 15.76
C ARG A 34 29.26 11.53 16.51
N ALA A 35 29.63 12.65 15.87
CA ALA A 35 30.49 13.66 16.51
C ALA A 35 29.74 14.42 17.61
N VAL A 36 28.47 14.74 17.40
CA VAL A 36 27.63 15.53 18.33
C VAL A 36 27.04 14.64 19.44
N TYR A 37 26.39 13.54 19.06
CA TYR A 37 25.60 12.73 19.98
C TYR A 37 26.27 11.40 20.38
N GLY A 38 27.35 11.01 19.70
CA GLY A 38 27.93 9.69 19.91
C GLY A 38 26.97 8.57 19.44
N ARG A 39 26.67 7.64 20.35
CA ARG A 39 25.67 6.59 20.12
C ARG A 39 24.33 7.02 20.68
N ILE A 40 23.36 7.26 19.82
CA ILE A 40 21.97 7.52 20.24
C ILE A 40 21.36 6.23 20.80
N THR A 41 20.74 6.31 21.97
CA THR A 41 20.05 5.20 22.63
C THR A 41 18.65 5.57 23.13
N GLY A 42 18.23 6.82 22.93
CA GLY A 42 16.95 7.36 23.34
C GLY A 42 16.77 8.79 22.88
N LEU A 43 15.78 9.46 23.42
CA LEU A 43 15.49 10.87 23.14
C LEU A 43 16.63 11.77 23.61
N VAL A 44 17.03 12.73 22.81
CA VAL A 44 18.07 13.72 23.07
C VAL A 44 17.58 15.12 22.64
N ASP A 45 18.14 16.16 23.24
CA ASP A 45 17.85 17.55 22.85
C ASP A 45 18.46 17.85 21.47
N GLY A 46 17.84 18.73 20.71
CA GLY A 46 18.44 19.29 19.49
C GLY A 46 19.69 20.09 19.81
N ASP A 47 20.83 19.72 19.23
CA ASP A 47 22.09 20.47 19.40
C ASP A 47 21.98 21.86 18.82
N ALA A 48 22.74 22.82 19.34
CA ALA A 48 22.77 24.19 18.86
C ALA A 48 23.20 24.33 17.37
N SER A 49 23.88 23.33 16.83
CA SER A 49 24.30 23.26 15.42
C SER A 49 23.22 22.64 14.50
N GLN A 50 22.13 22.15 15.05
CA GLN A 50 21.04 21.56 14.28
C GLN A 50 20.27 22.64 13.51
N PRO A 51 20.11 22.53 12.18
CA PRO A 51 19.61 23.65 11.36
C PRO A 51 18.12 23.96 11.52
N TYR A 52 17.29 22.97 11.92
CA TYR A 52 15.83 23.11 11.99
C TYR A 52 15.29 23.10 13.42
N ALA A 53 15.96 22.39 14.32
CA ALA A 53 15.51 22.16 15.69
C ALA A 53 16.57 22.52 16.75
N PRO A 54 17.31 23.65 16.63
CA PRO A 54 18.35 24.02 17.59
C PRO A 54 17.75 24.24 18.98
N GLY A 55 18.22 23.46 19.98
CA GLY A 55 17.76 23.59 21.36
C GLY A 55 16.35 23.05 21.64
N MET A 56 15.69 22.40 20.69
CA MET A 56 14.41 21.75 20.95
C MET A 56 14.57 20.64 22.00
N PRO A 57 13.70 20.58 23.03
CA PRO A 57 13.79 19.60 24.10
C PRO A 57 13.62 18.16 23.59
N ALA A 58 14.30 17.23 24.22
CA ALA A 58 14.13 15.79 24.00
C ALA A 58 12.66 15.36 24.16
N GLY A 59 12.10 14.81 23.10
CA GLY A 59 10.69 14.44 23.01
C GLY A 59 9.80 15.45 22.27
N SER A 60 10.37 16.54 21.72
CA SER A 60 9.63 17.41 20.79
C SER A 60 9.38 16.68 19.49
N VAL A 61 8.16 16.84 18.97
CA VAL A 61 7.77 16.40 17.62
C VAL A 61 7.90 17.57 16.63
N THR A 62 7.86 17.24 15.33
CA THR A 62 8.00 18.18 14.24
C THR A 62 6.72 18.27 13.41
N ASP A 63 6.83 18.80 12.18
CA ASP A 63 5.73 18.89 11.24
C ASP A 63 5.16 17.52 10.82
N ASP A 64 5.94 16.45 10.89
CA ASP A 64 5.48 15.07 10.62
C ASP A 64 4.28 14.71 11.50
N THR A 65 4.42 14.84 12.81
CA THR A 65 3.35 14.52 13.76
C THR A 65 2.26 15.58 13.77
N GLU A 66 2.61 16.86 13.79
CA GLU A 66 1.63 17.95 13.85
C GLU A 66 0.70 17.96 12.64
N GLN A 67 1.23 17.78 11.40
CA GLN A 67 0.40 17.72 10.21
C GLN A 67 -0.42 16.41 10.11
N ALA A 68 0.07 15.30 10.63
CA ALA A 68 -0.72 14.08 10.74
C ALA A 68 -1.93 14.31 11.68
N LEU A 69 -1.72 14.92 12.84
CA LEU A 69 -2.82 15.25 13.77
C LEU A 69 -3.78 16.30 13.19
N LEU A 70 -3.29 17.21 12.36
CA LEU A 70 -4.14 18.13 11.59
C LEU A 70 -5.09 17.36 10.65
N ILE A 71 -4.56 16.40 9.88
CA ILE A 71 -5.38 15.52 9.04
C ILE A 71 -6.40 14.74 9.90
N ALA A 72 -5.97 14.15 11.02
CA ALA A 72 -6.88 13.45 11.93
C ALA A 72 -8.04 14.35 12.36
N SER A 73 -7.75 15.59 12.77
CA SER A 73 -8.77 16.54 13.21
C SER A 73 -9.75 16.93 12.10
N LEU A 74 -9.27 17.07 10.86
CA LEU A 74 -10.12 17.36 9.69
C LEU A 74 -11.05 16.19 9.37
N LEU A 75 -10.54 14.95 9.40
CA LEU A 75 -11.34 13.75 9.18
C LEU A 75 -12.45 13.60 10.24
N ILE A 76 -12.10 13.80 11.52
CA ILE A 76 -13.03 13.69 12.64
C ILE A 76 -14.13 14.77 12.55
N ARG A 77 -13.77 16.01 12.23
CA ARG A 77 -14.74 17.09 12.02
C ARG A 77 -15.64 16.86 10.80
N GLY A 78 -15.11 16.25 9.75
CA GLY A 78 -15.86 15.88 8.54
C GLY A 78 -16.83 14.71 8.72
N ARG A 79 -16.91 14.11 9.93
CA ARG A 79 -17.85 13.03 10.28
C ARG A 79 -19.29 13.46 9.95
N GLY A 80 -19.99 12.66 9.19
CA GLY A 80 -21.39 12.93 8.81
C GLY A 80 -21.57 13.66 7.47
N SER A 81 -20.50 13.85 6.69
CA SER A 81 -20.64 14.28 5.30
C SER A 81 -21.53 13.30 4.52
N SER A 82 -22.45 13.84 3.74
CA SER A 82 -23.53 13.10 3.04
C SER A 82 -23.05 12.02 2.05
N SER A 83 -21.75 11.94 1.79
CA SER A 83 -21.17 10.95 0.86
C SER A 83 -20.90 9.57 1.49
N GLY A 84 -20.92 9.42 2.82
CA GLY A 84 -20.55 8.20 3.52
C GLY A 84 -19.09 7.75 3.31
N ARG A 85 -18.27 8.56 2.62
CA ARG A 85 -16.86 8.26 2.34
C ARG A 85 -15.93 9.11 3.20
N VAL A 86 -14.85 8.50 3.67
CA VAL A 86 -13.80 9.20 4.41
C VAL A 86 -12.84 9.84 3.40
N ALA A 87 -12.88 11.16 3.29
CA ALA A 87 -11.99 11.92 2.42
C ALA A 87 -11.82 13.35 2.95
N LEU A 88 -10.67 13.98 2.66
CA LEU A 88 -10.41 15.36 3.02
C LEU A 88 -11.00 16.33 1.99
N ASN A 89 -11.54 17.44 2.48
CA ASN A 89 -11.82 18.58 1.62
C ASN A 89 -10.52 19.30 1.28
N ALA A 90 -10.18 19.38 0.00
CA ALA A 90 -8.90 19.92 -0.46
C ALA A 90 -8.69 21.41 -0.12
N VAL A 91 -9.75 22.22 -0.21
CA VAL A 91 -9.68 23.66 0.10
C VAL A 91 -9.50 23.87 1.60
N GLU A 92 -10.28 23.17 2.43
CA GLU A 92 -10.16 23.21 3.88
C GLU A 92 -8.76 22.73 4.33
N PHE A 93 -8.24 21.66 3.72
CA PHE A 93 -6.92 21.14 4.04
C PHE A 93 -5.80 22.12 3.65
N ALA A 94 -5.88 22.76 2.48
CA ALA A 94 -4.93 23.78 2.08
C ALA A 94 -4.89 24.95 3.08
N HIS A 95 -6.05 25.46 3.46
CA HIS A 95 -6.14 26.56 4.44
C HIS A 95 -5.66 26.14 5.84
N ALA A 96 -5.94 24.90 6.24
CA ALA A 96 -5.46 24.38 7.52
C ALA A 96 -3.92 24.27 7.58
N LEU A 97 -3.28 23.84 6.48
CA LEU A 97 -1.81 23.81 6.37
C LEU A 97 -1.21 25.22 6.40
N LEU A 98 -1.84 26.19 5.73
CA LEU A 98 -1.38 27.59 5.79
C LEU A 98 -1.50 28.17 7.20
N ALA A 99 -2.62 27.93 7.88
CA ALA A 99 -2.82 28.38 9.26
C ALA A 99 -1.83 27.70 10.23
N TRP A 100 -1.50 26.44 9.98
CA TRP A 100 -0.48 25.71 10.74
C TRP A 100 0.90 26.36 10.56
N GLU A 101 1.32 26.65 9.32
CA GLU A 101 2.60 27.32 9.05
C GLU A 101 2.68 28.70 9.74
N ASP A 102 1.60 29.51 9.63
CA ASP A 102 1.55 30.81 10.27
C ASP A 102 1.72 30.69 11.80
N SER A 103 1.06 29.70 12.43
CA SER A 103 1.23 29.40 13.86
C SER A 103 2.65 28.94 14.21
N MET A 104 3.33 28.17 13.35
CA MET A 104 4.72 27.76 13.57
C MET A 104 5.67 28.94 13.52
N ILE A 105 5.46 29.85 12.56
CA ILE A 105 6.24 31.08 12.45
C ILE A 105 6.05 31.99 13.71
N GLU A 106 4.80 32.13 14.19
CA GLU A 106 4.51 32.88 15.41
C GLU A 106 5.18 32.27 16.65
N ARG A 107 5.30 30.95 16.71
CA ARG A 107 6.02 30.23 17.77
C ARG A 107 7.55 30.33 17.65
N GLY A 108 8.06 30.88 16.55
CA GLY A 108 9.50 31.01 16.27
C GLY A 108 10.15 29.69 15.84
N SER A 109 9.38 28.73 15.34
CA SER A 109 9.91 27.48 14.79
C SER A 109 10.71 27.74 13.52
N LEU A 110 11.82 27.00 13.37
CA LEU A 110 12.58 26.94 12.11
C LEU A 110 12.17 25.74 11.26
N ASP A 111 11.44 24.81 11.82
CA ASP A 111 10.88 23.64 11.15
C ASP A 111 9.49 23.99 10.61
N LEU A 112 9.44 24.26 9.32
CA LEU A 112 8.28 24.74 8.60
C LEU A 112 7.87 23.73 7.50
N LEU A 113 7.03 24.19 6.56
CA LEU A 113 6.60 23.36 5.44
C LEU A 113 7.78 22.87 4.58
N GLY A 114 7.82 21.59 4.31
CA GLY A 114 8.76 20.99 3.36
C GLY A 114 8.60 21.56 1.94
N PRO A 115 9.64 21.42 1.08
CA PRO A 115 9.75 22.20 -0.16
C PRO A 115 8.58 22.04 -1.14
N SER A 116 8.07 20.82 -1.34
CA SER A 116 6.91 20.58 -2.23
C SER A 116 5.63 21.17 -1.67
N THR A 117 5.40 21.04 -0.36
CA THR A 117 4.23 21.60 0.32
C THR A 117 4.27 23.12 0.27
N LYS A 118 5.41 23.70 0.58
CA LYS A 118 5.61 25.17 0.54
C LYS A 118 5.36 25.73 -0.86
N ALA A 119 5.98 25.14 -1.88
CA ALA A 119 5.81 25.61 -3.27
C ALA A 119 4.33 25.56 -3.73
N ALA A 120 3.58 24.53 -3.34
CA ALA A 120 2.15 24.44 -3.66
C ALA A 120 1.32 25.49 -2.90
N LEU A 121 1.57 25.65 -1.60
CA LEU A 121 0.78 26.56 -0.77
C LEU A 121 1.10 28.05 -1.00
N GLU A 122 2.30 28.40 -1.43
CA GLU A 122 2.62 29.76 -1.91
C GLU A 122 1.74 30.13 -3.13
N ARG A 123 1.46 29.18 -4.02
CA ARG A 123 0.55 29.37 -5.15
C ARG A 123 -0.90 29.52 -4.68
N VAL A 124 -1.33 28.76 -3.66
CA VAL A 124 -2.65 28.95 -3.03
C VAL A 124 -2.76 30.35 -2.39
N ARG A 125 -1.72 30.83 -1.69
CA ARG A 125 -1.67 32.20 -1.15
C ARG A 125 -1.78 33.26 -2.26
N ALA A 126 -1.26 32.96 -3.45
CA ALA A 126 -1.38 33.81 -4.64
C ALA A 126 -2.76 33.75 -5.31
N GLY A 127 -3.69 32.94 -4.81
CA GLY A 127 -5.07 32.82 -5.30
C GLY A 127 -5.30 31.71 -6.33
N GLU A 128 -4.34 30.79 -6.53
CA GLU A 128 -4.53 29.64 -7.40
C GLU A 128 -5.39 28.56 -6.72
N ASP A 129 -6.10 27.76 -7.53
CA ASP A 129 -6.97 26.67 -7.04
C ASP A 129 -6.12 25.58 -6.35
N PRO A 130 -6.39 25.23 -5.08
CA PRO A 130 -5.72 24.15 -4.36
C PRO A 130 -5.70 22.81 -5.08
N LEU A 131 -6.64 22.55 -5.98
CA LEU A 131 -6.73 21.31 -6.74
C LEU A 131 -5.73 21.22 -7.91
N THR A 132 -5.08 22.33 -8.27
CA THR A 132 -4.20 22.42 -9.45
C THR A 132 -2.73 22.65 -9.11
N VAL A 133 -2.40 23.00 -7.87
CA VAL A 133 -1.05 23.47 -7.48
C VAL A 133 -0.06 22.34 -7.17
N GLY A 134 -0.53 21.14 -6.80
CA GLY A 134 0.29 20.04 -6.31
C GLY A 134 1.07 19.25 -7.36
N GLY A 135 0.97 19.60 -8.65
CA GLY A 135 1.45 18.77 -9.77
C GLY A 135 2.97 18.57 -9.89
N ALA A 136 3.77 19.25 -9.05
CA ALA A 136 5.24 19.11 -9.02
C ALA A 136 5.79 18.48 -7.72
N GLY A 137 4.91 18.11 -6.77
CA GLY A 137 5.32 17.59 -5.46
C GLY A 137 5.81 16.16 -5.51
N THR A 138 7.10 15.93 -5.31
CA THR A 138 7.75 14.61 -5.32
C THR A 138 8.48 14.27 -4.01
N THR A 139 8.37 15.14 -3.01
CA THR A 139 8.92 14.88 -1.67
C THR A 139 7.98 14.02 -0.82
N ASN A 140 8.43 13.60 0.35
CA ASN A 140 7.75 12.66 1.23
C ASN A 140 6.62 13.28 2.10
N GLY A 141 6.37 14.59 1.99
CA GLY A 141 5.39 15.29 2.82
C GLY A 141 3.95 14.74 2.75
N ALA A 142 3.56 14.06 1.65
CA ALA A 142 2.28 13.36 1.61
C ALA A 142 2.30 12.08 2.46
N ALA A 143 3.41 11.36 2.50
CA ALA A 143 3.55 10.09 3.21
C ALA A 143 3.71 10.29 4.73
N MET A 144 4.45 11.30 5.17
CA MET A 144 4.73 11.55 6.58
C MET A 144 3.44 11.77 7.40
N ARG A 145 2.45 12.41 6.81
CA ARG A 145 1.19 12.79 7.48
C ARG A 145 0.00 11.90 7.18
N VAL A 146 0.15 10.81 6.40
CA VAL A 146 -0.97 9.99 5.91
C VAL A 146 -1.51 8.97 6.92
N THR A 147 -0.80 8.74 8.02
CA THR A 147 -1.15 7.74 9.04
C THR A 147 -2.63 7.76 9.47
N PRO A 148 -3.28 8.92 9.71
CA PRO A 148 -4.70 8.98 10.05
C PRO A 148 -5.63 8.43 8.96
N ILE A 149 -5.27 8.58 7.68
CA ILE A 149 -6.00 7.96 6.56
C ILE A 149 -5.91 6.43 6.68
N GLY A 150 -4.71 5.89 6.92
CA GLY A 150 -4.51 4.45 7.12
C GLY A 150 -5.30 3.89 8.32
N ILE A 151 -5.50 4.71 9.38
CA ILE A 151 -6.35 4.32 10.51
C ILE A 151 -7.84 4.37 10.14
N ALA A 152 -8.29 5.43 9.49
CA ALA A 152 -9.70 5.69 9.23
C ALA A 152 -10.28 4.92 8.02
N VAL A 153 -9.45 4.33 7.15
CA VAL A 153 -9.91 3.68 5.91
C VAL A 153 -9.34 2.28 5.77
N SER A 154 -10.22 1.31 5.48
CA SER A 154 -9.83 -0.08 5.20
C SER A 154 -9.31 -0.25 3.77
N THR A 155 -8.41 -1.22 3.58
CA THR A 155 -7.97 -1.67 2.26
C THR A 155 -8.95 -2.64 1.59
N GLU A 156 -10.07 -2.97 2.21
CA GLU A 156 -11.11 -3.86 1.66
C GLU A 156 -11.79 -3.28 0.42
N ASP A 157 -11.97 -1.95 0.36
CA ASP A 157 -12.43 -1.24 -0.83
C ASP A 157 -11.27 -0.44 -1.44
N PRO A 158 -10.61 -0.97 -2.52
CA PRO A 158 -9.46 -0.32 -3.14
C PRO A 158 -9.76 1.08 -3.70
N GLU A 159 -10.97 1.32 -4.20
CA GLU A 159 -11.32 2.63 -4.76
C GLU A 159 -11.56 3.67 -3.66
N ALA A 160 -12.27 3.32 -2.59
CA ALA A 160 -12.45 4.19 -1.43
C ALA A 160 -11.12 4.50 -0.75
N PHE A 161 -10.25 3.50 -0.61
CA PHE A 161 -8.89 3.67 -0.08
C PHE A 161 -8.06 4.61 -0.96
N ALA A 162 -8.02 4.37 -2.27
CA ALA A 162 -7.26 5.20 -3.20
C ALA A 162 -7.77 6.65 -3.22
N GLU A 163 -9.09 6.88 -3.15
CA GLU A 163 -9.67 8.22 -3.08
C GLU A 163 -9.32 8.94 -1.77
N ALA A 164 -9.40 8.25 -0.64
CA ALA A 164 -9.02 8.84 0.66
C ALA A 164 -7.54 9.25 0.68
N VAL A 165 -6.64 8.39 0.22
CA VAL A 165 -5.22 8.71 0.07
C VAL A 165 -5.02 9.88 -0.89
N TRP A 166 -5.67 9.86 -2.05
CA TRP A 166 -5.58 10.92 -3.04
C TRP A 166 -6.03 12.26 -2.48
N SER A 167 -7.13 12.29 -1.72
CA SER A 167 -7.62 13.51 -1.07
C SER A 167 -6.60 14.14 -0.14
N SER A 168 -5.74 13.34 0.52
CA SER A 168 -4.71 13.82 1.46
C SER A 168 -3.42 14.31 0.78
N CYS A 169 -3.14 13.87 -0.44
CA CYS A 169 -1.89 14.23 -1.13
C CYS A 169 -2.07 15.22 -2.29
N ARG A 170 -3.24 15.27 -2.94
CA ARG A 170 -3.45 16.02 -4.20
C ARG A 170 -3.18 17.51 -4.13
N VAL A 171 -3.37 18.15 -2.98
CA VAL A 171 -3.16 19.59 -2.80
C VAL A 171 -1.68 19.98 -2.97
N THR A 172 -0.77 19.16 -2.47
CA THR A 172 0.66 19.48 -2.40
C THR A 172 1.55 18.50 -3.18
N HIS A 173 1.07 17.29 -3.41
CA HIS A 173 1.81 16.19 -4.01
C HIS A 173 0.93 15.43 -5.03
N ALA A 174 0.35 16.14 -6.00
CA ALA A 174 -0.51 15.57 -7.03
C ALA A 174 0.29 14.84 -8.13
N THR A 175 1.32 14.09 -7.76
CA THR A 175 2.18 13.31 -8.65
C THR A 175 2.03 11.81 -8.38
N ARG A 176 2.51 10.97 -9.28
CA ARG A 176 2.57 9.51 -9.05
C ARG A 176 3.38 9.19 -7.80
N GLN A 177 4.52 9.85 -7.61
CA GLN A 177 5.38 9.68 -6.44
C GLN A 177 4.67 10.07 -5.15
N GLY A 178 3.94 11.20 -5.14
CA GLY A 178 3.15 11.63 -3.99
C GLY A 178 2.06 10.64 -3.63
N PHE A 179 1.31 10.14 -4.61
CA PHE A 179 0.27 9.13 -4.38
C PHE A 179 0.86 7.80 -3.93
N GLN A 180 1.88 7.27 -4.63
CA GLN A 180 2.52 6.00 -4.30
C GLN A 180 3.10 6.00 -2.88
N SER A 181 3.79 7.09 -2.50
CA SER A 181 4.40 7.24 -1.19
C SER A 181 3.36 7.21 -0.06
N ALA A 182 2.30 7.99 -0.20
CA ALA A 182 1.21 8.04 0.77
C ALA A 182 0.44 6.71 0.82
N ALA A 183 0.15 6.10 -0.34
CA ALA A 183 -0.56 4.83 -0.42
C ALA A 183 0.20 3.67 0.25
N LEU A 184 1.52 3.59 0.07
CA LEU A 184 2.36 2.57 0.71
C LEU A 184 2.28 2.62 2.24
N VAL A 185 2.41 3.81 2.81
CA VAL A 185 2.36 4.00 4.27
C VAL A 185 0.94 3.75 4.80
N ALA A 186 -0.07 4.34 4.16
CA ALA A 186 -1.47 4.15 4.56
C ALA A 186 -1.91 2.68 4.46
N ALA A 187 -1.50 1.95 3.42
CA ALA A 187 -1.82 0.53 3.26
C ALA A 187 -1.17 -0.33 4.35
N ALA A 188 0.10 -0.11 4.67
CA ALA A 188 0.79 -0.82 5.74
C ALA A 188 0.13 -0.56 7.10
N VAL A 189 -0.25 0.68 7.39
CA VAL A 189 -0.97 1.05 8.63
C VAL A 189 -2.35 0.38 8.65
N SER A 190 -3.13 0.50 7.59
CA SER A 190 -4.49 -0.04 7.50
C SER A 190 -4.52 -1.56 7.68
N MET A 191 -3.67 -2.28 6.94
CA MET A 191 -3.56 -3.74 7.05
C MET A 191 -3.02 -4.20 8.42
N GLY A 192 -2.14 -3.41 9.05
CA GLY A 192 -1.68 -3.65 10.41
C GLY A 192 -2.84 -3.63 11.40
N ILE A 193 -3.73 -2.63 11.30
CA ILE A 193 -4.90 -2.46 12.17
C ILE A 193 -5.90 -3.61 11.99
N ASP A 194 -6.16 -4.05 10.76
CA ASP A 194 -7.12 -5.11 10.46
C ASP A 194 -6.56 -6.52 10.67
N ALA A 195 -5.30 -6.65 11.05
CA ALA A 195 -4.70 -7.96 11.29
C ALA A 195 -5.49 -8.75 12.35
N GLN A 196 -5.79 -10.02 12.04
CA GLN A 196 -6.55 -10.91 12.94
C GLN A 196 -5.83 -11.19 14.26
N ARG A 197 -4.50 -11.04 14.29
CA ARG A 197 -3.66 -11.19 15.47
C ARG A 197 -2.61 -10.09 15.54
N THR A 198 -2.14 -9.79 16.73
CA THR A 198 -0.98 -8.91 16.92
C THR A 198 0.26 -9.61 16.36
N PHE A 199 1.03 -8.90 15.58
CA PHE A 199 2.29 -9.43 15.05
C PHE A 199 3.34 -9.48 16.15
N THR A 200 3.83 -10.66 16.43
CA THR A 200 4.82 -10.92 17.48
C THR A 200 6.16 -11.38 16.94
N PHE A 201 6.16 -11.83 15.67
CA PHE A 201 7.37 -12.30 15.01
C PHE A 201 7.80 -11.32 13.91
N PRO A 202 9.11 -11.14 13.72
CA PRO A 202 9.66 -10.29 12.67
C PRO A 202 9.13 -10.59 11.27
N GLU A 203 8.89 -11.85 10.95
CA GLU A 203 8.37 -12.32 9.66
C GLU A 203 6.95 -11.82 9.40
N ASP A 204 6.12 -11.69 10.44
CA ASP A 204 4.76 -11.16 10.31
C ASP A 204 4.77 -9.71 9.81
N VAL A 205 5.68 -8.89 10.37
CA VAL A 205 5.83 -7.48 9.96
C VAL A 205 6.39 -7.39 8.53
N ARG A 206 7.39 -8.22 8.19
CA ARG A 206 7.91 -8.26 6.81
C ARG A 206 6.82 -8.66 5.81
N SER A 207 6.03 -9.67 6.14
CA SER A 207 4.88 -10.10 5.32
C SER A 207 3.87 -8.98 5.13
N LEU A 208 3.57 -8.19 6.19
CA LEU A 208 2.70 -7.02 6.10
C LEU A 208 3.22 -6.00 5.09
N LEU A 209 4.52 -5.66 5.17
CA LEU A 209 5.14 -4.69 4.26
C LEU A 209 5.07 -5.15 2.80
N TRP A 210 5.32 -6.43 2.53
CA TRP A 210 5.17 -7.01 1.19
C TRP A 210 3.73 -6.99 0.69
N LYS A 211 2.75 -7.29 1.54
CA LYS A 211 1.32 -7.21 1.21
C LYS A 211 0.91 -5.77 0.87
N ALA A 212 1.35 -4.80 1.68
CA ALA A 212 1.08 -3.38 1.41
C ALA A 212 1.69 -2.94 0.05
N LEU A 213 2.92 -3.35 -0.24
CA LEU A 213 3.57 -3.07 -1.52
C LEU A 213 2.77 -3.64 -2.70
N THR A 214 2.43 -4.94 -2.65
CA THR A 214 1.66 -5.61 -3.71
C THR A 214 0.27 -5.00 -3.89
N TYR A 215 -0.37 -4.61 -2.79
CA TYR A 215 -1.66 -3.94 -2.84
C TYR A 215 -1.57 -2.60 -3.58
N VAL A 216 -0.58 -1.76 -3.25
CA VAL A 216 -0.41 -0.46 -3.92
C VAL A 216 -0.07 -0.61 -5.40
N GLU A 217 0.68 -1.64 -5.79
CA GLU A 217 0.92 -1.99 -7.19
C GLU A 217 -0.37 -2.31 -7.97
N SER A 218 -1.37 -2.86 -7.28
CA SER A 218 -2.66 -3.18 -7.90
C SER A 218 -3.61 -1.99 -8.02
N LEU A 219 -3.34 -0.87 -7.35
CA LEU A 219 -4.19 0.31 -7.39
C LEU A 219 -4.07 1.04 -8.74
N PRO A 220 -5.15 1.67 -9.20
CA PRO A 220 -5.09 2.55 -10.36
C PRO A 220 -4.07 3.69 -10.15
N ALA A 221 -3.25 3.95 -11.17
CA ALA A 221 -2.27 5.03 -11.12
C ALA A 221 -2.97 6.39 -10.99
N ARG A 222 -2.57 7.19 -9.99
CA ARG A 222 -3.07 8.55 -9.76
C ARG A 222 -1.92 9.55 -9.75
N GLY A 223 -2.21 10.79 -10.15
CA GLY A 223 -1.28 11.91 -10.16
C GLY A 223 -0.49 12.07 -11.45
N ALA A 224 0.10 13.25 -11.60
CA ALA A 224 0.90 13.62 -12.75
C ALA A 224 2.16 12.74 -12.84
N TRP A 225 2.55 12.40 -14.05
CA TRP A 225 3.84 11.78 -14.29
C TRP A 225 4.97 12.81 -14.08
N THR A 226 6.07 12.37 -13.48
CA THR A 226 7.31 13.14 -13.37
C THR A 226 8.50 12.25 -13.75
N PRO A 227 9.67 12.79 -14.07
CA PRO A 227 10.88 12.01 -14.37
C PRO A 227 11.51 11.35 -13.15
N GLU A 228 11.01 11.65 -11.94
CA GLU A 228 11.53 11.06 -10.70
C GLU A 228 11.26 9.54 -10.64
N PRO A 229 12.11 8.78 -9.90
CA PRO A 229 11.96 7.35 -9.80
C PRO A 229 10.60 6.91 -9.26
N ASP A 230 10.11 5.76 -9.72
CA ASP A 230 8.91 5.13 -9.21
C ASP A 230 9.14 4.65 -7.76
N VAL A 231 8.29 5.11 -6.84
CA VAL A 231 8.46 4.87 -5.39
C VAL A 231 8.20 3.40 -5.04
N VAL A 232 7.23 2.76 -5.69
CA VAL A 232 6.89 1.35 -5.45
C VAL A 232 8.05 0.46 -5.88
N ALA A 233 8.59 0.68 -7.08
CA ALA A 233 9.76 -0.06 -7.57
C ALA A 233 11.01 0.18 -6.71
N ALA A 234 11.23 1.41 -6.25
CA ALA A 234 12.33 1.74 -5.33
C ALA A 234 12.16 1.04 -3.97
N THR A 235 10.93 1.02 -3.42
CA THR A 235 10.61 0.35 -2.16
C THR A 235 10.81 -1.16 -2.25
N ARG A 236 10.35 -1.79 -3.33
CA ARG A 236 10.60 -3.22 -3.59
C ARG A 236 12.09 -3.54 -3.56
N ARG A 237 12.91 -2.75 -4.27
CA ARG A 237 14.37 -2.92 -4.31
C ARG A 237 15.00 -2.75 -2.92
N ALA A 238 14.58 -1.75 -2.17
CA ALA A 238 15.10 -1.47 -0.83
C ALA A 238 14.78 -2.61 0.15
N MET A 239 13.58 -3.19 0.09
CA MET A 239 13.19 -4.35 0.90
C MET A 239 13.99 -5.60 0.52
N GLN A 240 14.27 -5.82 -0.77
CA GLN A 240 15.14 -6.91 -1.23
C GLN A 240 16.59 -6.76 -0.72
N LEU A 241 17.12 -5.53 -0.73
CA LEU A 241 18.43 -5.22 -0.15
C LEU A 241 18.45 -5.51 1.35
N ALA A 242 17.40 -5.12 2.08
CA ALA A 242 17.27 -5.34 3.52
C ALA A 242 17.14 -6.82 3.89
N ALA A 243 16.56 -7.63 3.04
CA ALA A 243 16.44 -9.08 3.24
C ALA A 243 17.75 -9.85 3.00
N ASN A 244 18.70 -9.29 2.26
CA ASN A 244 19.95 -9.94 1.93
C ASN A 244 21.03 -9.64 2.99
N PRO A 245 21.56 -10.63 3.76
CA PRO A 245 22.55 -10.39 4.80
C PRO A 245 23.80 -9.65 4.35
N SER A 246 24.20 -9.80 3.08
CA SER A 246 25.40 -9.13 2.54
C SER A 246 25.20 -7.64 2.24
N SER A 247 23.96 -7.16 2.11
CA SER A 247 23.61 -5.77 1.78
C SER A 247 22.76 -5.08 2.84
N SER A 248 22.35 -5.76 3.90
CA SER A 248 21.42 -5.26 4.91
C SER A 248 22.06 -4.40 6.01
N SER A 249 23.36 -4.07 5.95
CA SER A 249 23.92 -3.12 6.90
C SER A 249 23.34 -1.72 6.69
N ARG A 250 23.19 -0.93 7.77
CA ARG A 250 22.63 0.43 7.67
C ARG A 250 23.42 1.30 6.69
N GLU A 251 24.73 1.24 6.74
CA GLU A 251 25.63 2.01 5.88
C GLU A 251 25.39 1.68 4.39
N ARG A 252 25.21 0.40 4.07
CA ARG A 252 24.92 -0.03 2.69
C ARG A 252 23.51 0.39 2.25
N LEU A 253 22.52 0.31 3.14
CA LEU A 253 21.19 0.81 2.83
C LEU A 253 21.20 2.32 2.57
N VAL A 254 21.90 3.10 3.40
CA VAL A 254 22.06 4.56 3.20
C VAL A 254 22.71 4.85 1.84
N GLU A 255 23.75 4.12 1.47
CA GLU A 255 24.45 4.31 0.20
C GLU A 255 23.58 3.95 -1.02
N GLN A 256 22.78 2.89 -0.95
CA GLN A 256 22.06 2.34 -2.10
C GLN A 256 20.62 2.83 -2.24
N VAL A 257 19.99 3.27 -1.15
CA VAL A 257 18.60 3.74 -1.11
C VAL A 257 18.53 5.26 -1.02
N GLY A 258 19.41 5.87 -0.21
CA GLY A 258 19.36 7.30 0.10
C GLY A 258 18.45 7.62 1.28
N THR A 259 18.65 8.83 1.84
CA THR A 259 17.96 9.32 3.05
C THR A 259 17.47 10.76 2.92
N SER A 260 17.25 11.25 1.70
CA SER A 260 16.78 12.62 1.49
C SER A 260 15.25 12.70 1.56
N VAL A 261 14.72 13.92 1.58
CA VAL A 261 13.28 14.24 1.54
C VAL A 261 12.55 13.75 0.28
N ALA A 262 13.25 13.24 -0.74
CA ALA A 262 12.59 12.68 -1.92
C ALA A 262 11.78 11.43 -1.56
N SER A 263 10.54 11.32 -2.07
CA SER A 263 9.70 10.15 -1.85
C SER A 263 10.40 8.83 -2.21
N ALA A 264 11.17 8.82 -3.30
CA ALA A 264 11.90 7.64 -3.77
C ALA A 264 13.13 7.28 -2.91
N HIS A 265 13.46 8.05 -1.88
CA HIS A 265 14.48 7.76 -0.88
C HIS A 265 13.88 7.48 0.50
N ALA A 266 13.08 8.41 1.04
CA ALA A 266 12.56 8.30 2.41
C ALA A 266 11.65 7.08 2.61
N ILE A 267 10.70 6.84 1.71
CA ILE A 267 9.76 5.71 1.86
C ILE A 267 10.47 4.36 1.69
N PRO A 268 11.28 4.14 0.62
CA PRO A 268 12.07 2.93 0.51
C PRO A 268 12.98 2.68 1.71
N MET A 269 13.59 3.74 2.29
CA MET A 269 14.45 3.61 3.47
C MET A 269 13.65 3.20 4.71
N ALA A 270 12.49 3.80 4.97
CA ALA A 270 11.63 3.45 6.09
C ALA A 270 11.18 1.97 6.01
N PHE A 271 10.76 1.51 4.83
CA PHE A 271 10.42 0.11 4.58
C PHE A 271 11.63 -0.82 4.76
N ALA A 272 12.80 -0.45 4.26
CA ALA A 272 14.03 -1.26 4.38
C ALA A 272 14.49 -1.40 5.83
N LEU A 273 14.49 -0.30 6.60
CA LEU A 273 14.87 -0.33 8.02
C LEU A 273 13.91 -1.22 8.81
N LEU A 274 12.60 -1.08 8.58
CA LEU A 274 11.61 -1.89 9.25
C LEU A 274 11.66 -3.36 8.82
N ALA A 275 11.87 -3.66 7.54
CA ALA A 275 12.05 -5.02 7.05
C ALA A 275 13.31 -5.68 7.62
N ARG A 276 14.40 -4.92 7.78
CA ARG A 276 15.66 -5.37 8.39
C ARG A 276 15.49 -5.70 9.88
N ALA A 277 14.91 -4.78 10.64
CA ALA A 277 14.77 -4.87 12.09
C ALA A 277 13.34 -4.49 12.53
N PRO A 278 12.34 -5.39 12.38
CA PRO A 278 10.95 -5.10 12.69
C PRO A 278 10.70 -5.12 14.21
N SER A 279 11.25 -4.14 14.89
CA SER A 279 11.21 -3.96 16.35
C SER A 279 11.44 -2.47 16.69
N PRO A 280 11.26 -2.05 17.96
CA PRO A 280 11.56 -0.67 18.38
C PRO A 280 13.01 -0.21 18.13
N GLN A 281 13.92 -1.11 17.79
CA GLN A 281 15.26 -0.73 17.33
C GLN A 281 15.24 0.14 16.06
N VAL A 282 14.17 0.06 15.25
CA VAL A 282 14.01 0.87 14.04
C VAL A 282 14.06 2.38 14.32
N PHE A 283 13.57 2.83 15.47
CA PHE A 283 13.63 4.24 15.87
C PHE A 283 15.07 4.75 16.03
N ILE A 284 15.89 3.96 16.72
CA ILE A 284 17.31 4.27 16.94
C ILE A 284 18.08 4.19 15.61
N ASP A 285 17.74 3.20 14.79
CA ASP A 285 18.35 3.06 13.46
C ASP A 285 18.01 4.27 12.58
N ALA A 286 16.75 4.69 12.51
CA ALA A 286 16.32 5.87 11.76
C ALA A 286 17.00 7.15 12.24
N GLY A 287 17.03 7.42 13.55
CA GLY A 287 17.72 8.59 14.13
C GLY A 287 19.25 8.60 13.97
N SER A 288 19.84 7.54 13.39
CA SER A 288 21.30 7.40 13.27
C SER A 288 21.81 7.36 11.82
N ILE A 289 20.91 7.33 10.82
CA ILE A 289 21.31 7.14 9.40
C ILE A 289 21.68 8.44 8.68
N GLY A 290 21.30 9.59 9.24
CA GLY A 290 21.50 10.90 8.64
C GLY A 290 20.50 11.22 7.52
N GLY A 291 20.47 12.48 7.11
CA GLY A 291 19.49 12.98 6.15
C GLY A 291 18.15 13.28 6.83
N ASP A 292 17.06 12.80 6.29
CA ASP A 292 15.68 13.06 6.70
C ASP A 292 15.23 12.05 7.78
N THR A 293 15.90 12.11 8.92
CA THR A 293 15.82 11.09 9.99
C THR A 293 14.49 11.08 10.72
N ASP A 294 13.86 12.23 10.90
CA ASP A 294 12.57 12.42 11.53
C ASP A 294 11.45 11.80 10.69
N THR A 295 11.33 12.20 9.40
CA THR A 295 10.31 11.62 8.51
C THR A 295 10.49 10.12 8.29
N ILE A 296 11.73 9.65 8.07
CA ILE A 296 11.99 8.22 7.91
C ILE A 296 11.62 7.45 9.18
N GLY A 297 11.95 8.02 10.35
CA GLY A 297 11.59 7.49 11.65
C GLY A 297 10.09 7.47 11.90
N ALA A 298 9.40 8.58 11.60
CA ALA A 298 7.95 8.74 11.73
C ALA A 298 7.18 7.70 10.89
N ILE A 299 7.56 7.54 9.62
CA ILE A 299 6.94 6.57 8.70
C ILE A 299 7.18 5.13 9.17
N ALA A 300 8.44 4.77 9.48
CA ALA A 300 8.76 3.43 9.96
C ALA A 300 8.05 3.12 11.29
N GLY A 301 8.00 4.11 12.17
CA GLY A 301 7.33 4.02 13.47
C GLY A 301 5.82 3.84 13.36
N ALA A 302 5.16 4.59 12.47
CA ALA A 302 3.73 4.45 12.23
C ALA A 302 3.36 3.02 11.78
N MET A 303 4.10 2.50 10.80
CA MET A 303 3.90 1.14 10.30
C MET A 303 4.19 0.07 11.37
N LEU A 304 5.27 0.23 12.14
CA LEU A 304 5.58 -0.68 13.24
C LEU A 304 4.48 -0.65 14.31
N GLY A 305 4.08 0.54 14.75
CA GLY A 305 3.06 0.72 15.77
C GLY A 305 1.71 0.13 15.37
N ALA A 306 1.32 0.28 14.09
CA ALA A 306 0.14 -0.36 13.53
C ALA A 306 0.23 -1.90 13.55
N ALA A 307 1.41 -2.45 13.35
CA ALA A 307 1.64 -3.89 13.34
C ALA A 307 1.62 -4.51 14.74
N ILE A 308 2.36 -3.93 15.70
CA ILE A 308 2.58 -4.54 17.01
C ILE A 308 1.71 -3.98 18.14
N GLY A 309 1.12 -2.79 17.94
CA GLY A 309 0.31 -2.09 18.95
C GLY A 309 1.14 -1.31 19.98
N VAL A 310 0.50 -0.31 20.61
CA VAL A 310 1.14 0.65 21.50
C VAL A 310 1.86 0.00 22.72
N ARG A 311 1.34 -1.11 23.21
CA ARG A 311 1.90 -1.81 24.39
C ARG A 311 3.34 -2.31 24.18
N TYR A 312 3.77 -2.49 22.94
CA TYR A 312 5.11 -2.96 22.59
C TYR A 312 6.06 -1.83 22.19
N LEU A 313 5.58 -0.59 22.22
CA LEU A 313 6.40 0.59 22.01
C LEU A 313 7.08 1.02 23.33
N PRO A 314 8.20 1.77 23.29
CA PRO A 314 8.91 2.23 24.48
C PRO A 314 8.08 3.22 25.32
N ALA A 315 7.33 2.73 26.31
CA ALA A 315 6.37 3.52 27.07
C ALA A 315 6.98 4.77 27.73
N GLY A 316 8.20 4.68 28.30
CA GLY A 316 8.86 5.83 28.94
C GLY A 316 9.20 6.96 27.96
N MET A 317 9.61 6.62 26.72
CA MET A 317 9.83 7.62 25.68
C MET A 317 8.51 8.23 25.23
N LEU A 318 7.48 7.41 25.00
CA LEU A 318 6.15 7.88 24.60
C LEU A 318 5.57 8.86 25.63
N SER A 319 5.59 8.53 26.93
CA SER A 319 5.12 9.44 27.97
C SER A 319 5.88 10.77 27.97
N ARG A 320 7.19 10.74 27.72
CA ARG A 320 7.98 11.97 27.60
C ARG A 320 7.57 12.81 26.39
N ILE A 321 7.31 12.18 25.25
CA ILE A 321 6.85 12.88 24.03
C ILE A 321 5.46 13.49 24.25
N GLU A 322 4.52 12.74 24.82
CA GLU A 322 3.18 13.23 25.14
C GLU A 322 3.23 14.44 26.11
N GLU A 323 4.13 14.40 27.11
CA GLU A 323 4.33 15.51 28.04
C GLU A 323 4.92 16.75 27.35
N VAL A 324 6.03 16.58 26.62
CA VAL A 324 6.78 17.71 26.02
C VAL A 324 6.02 18.36 24.87
N SER A 325 5.37 17.55 24.05
CA SER A 325 4.64 18.02 22.86
C SER A 325 3.13 18.15 23.12
N HIS A 326 2.67 17.98 24.35
CA HIS A 326 1.26 18.11 24.78
C HIS A 326 0.30 17.26 23.94
N LEU A 327 0.67 16.03 23.62
CA LEU A 327 -0.10 15.14 22.75
C LEU A 327 -1.09 14.28 23.55
N ILE A 328 -2.27 14.06 22.96
CA ILE A 328 -3.30 13.15 23.47
C ILE A 328 -3.70 12.21 22.32
N LEU A 329 -2.96 11.11 22.13
CA LEU A 329 -3.06 10.28 20.92
C LEU A 329 -4.19 9.23 20.97
N GLN A 330 -4.46 8.63 22.13
CA GLN A 330 -5.42 7.53 22.25
C GLN A 330 -6.87 7.92 21.88
N PRO A 331 -7.45 9.04 22.32
CA PRO A 331 -8.78 9.47 21.89
C PRO A 331 -8.87 9.70 20.39
N ILE A 332 -7.86 10.33 19.78
CA ILE A 332 -7.79 10.55 18.33
C ILE A 332 -7.81 9.22 17.57
N ALA A 333 -7.02 8.24 18.03
CA ALA A 333 -7.02 6.90 17.46
C ALA A 333 -8.39 6.21 17.56
N SER A 334 -9.11 6.39 18.69
CA SER A 334 -10.46 5.85 18.88
C SER A 334 -11.46 6.46 17.89
N GLU A 335 -11.46 7.79 17.74
CA GLU A 335 -12.38 8.48 16.83
C GLU A 335 -12.10 8.13 15.34
N LEU A 336 -10.84 7.97 14.95
CA LEU A 336 -10.48 7.52 13.60
C LEU A 336 -10.94 6.07 13.33
N LEU A 337 -10.86 5.18 14.31
CA LEU A 337 -11.42 3.82 14.20
C LEU A 337 -12.95 3.82 14.10
N GLU A 338 -13.62 4.68 14.84
CA GLU A 338 -15.07 4.82 14.71
C GLU A 338 -15.48 5.30 13.31
N LEU A 339 -14.72 6.21 12.68
CA LEU A 339 -14.92 6.60 11.29
C LEU A 339 -14.79 5.42 10.35
N ARG A 340 -13.74 4.58 10.55
CA ARG A 340 -13.52 3.37 9.79
C ARG A 340 -14.71 2.41 9.88
N ASP A 341 -15.17 2.13 11.10
CA ASP A 341 -16.26 1.19 11.34
C ASP A 341 -17.60 1.70 10.75
N GLN A 342 -17.88 3.01 10.85
CA GLN A 342 -19.04 3.63 10.21
C GLN A 342 -19.00 3.53 8.68
N ALA A 343 -17.84 3.75 8.07
CA ALA A 343 -17.66 3.63 6.62
C ALA A 343 -17.87 2.18 6.14
N LEU A 344 -17.36 1.19 6.86
CA LEU A 344 -17.55 -0.23 6.54
C LEU A 344 -19.03 -0.64 6.64
N VAL A 345 -19.76 -0.21 7.70
CA VAL A 345 -21.19 -0.47 7.83
C VAL A 345 -21.97 0.14 6.66
N SER A 346 -21.73 1.40 6.32
CA SER A 346 -22.39 2.09 5.21
C SER A 346 -22.14 1.42 3.86
N GLN A 347 -20.94 0.87 3.63
CA GLN A 347 -20.60 0.10 2.43
C GLN A 347 -21.39 -1.22 2.37
N HIS A 348 -21.47 -1.96 3.47
CA HIS A 348 -22.25 -3.20 3.54
C HIS A 348 -23.74 -2.98 3.35
N GLU A 349 -24.31 -1.91 3.92
CA GLU A 349 -25.72 -1.54 3.73
C GLU A 349 -26.03 -1.15 2.29
N ASN A 350 -25.16 -0.39 1.64
CA ASN A 350 -25.28 -0.03 0.22
C ASN A 350 -25.16 -1.26 -0.71
N THR A 351 -24.32 -2.22 -0.35
CA THR A 351 -24.19 -3.48 -1.08
C THR A 351 -25.41 -4.37 -0.88
N ALA A 352 -25.96 -4.42 0.34
CA ALA A 352 -27.17 -5.17 0.67
C ALA A 352 -28.44 -4.55 0.06
N THR A 353 -28.57 -3.22 0.04
CA THR A 353 -29.69 -2.53 -0.62
C THR A 353 -29.66 -2.69 -2.13
N ASN A 354 -28.49 -2.67 -2.75
CA ASN A 354 -28.34 -3.00 -4.17
C ASN A 354 -28.61 -4.48 -4.48
N ALA A 355 -28.33 -5.40 -3.55
CA ALA A 355 -28.67 -6.82 -3.68
C ALA A 355 -30.15 -7.13 -3.41
N SER A 356 -30.86 -6.33 -2.59
CA SER A 356 -32.28 -6.51 -2.29
C SER A 356 -33.22 -5.80 -3.27
N SER A 357 -32.73 -4.95 -4.15
CA SER A 357 -33.50 -4.32 -5.24
C SER A 357 -33.63 -5.19 -6.49
N ASP A 358 -33.00 -6.37 -6.53
CA ASP A 358 -33.16 -7.36 -7.60
C ASP A 358 -34.38 -8.28 -7.35
N ALA A 359 -35.56 -7.66 -7.14
CA ALA A 359 -36.80 -8.30 -7.47
C ALA A 359 -37.05 -8.10 -8.95
N THR A 360 -36.87 -9.17 -9.73
CA THR A 360 -37.21 -9.34 -11.15
C THR A 360 -37.72 -8.08 -11.89
N PRO A 361 -36.92 -7.47 -12.75
CA PRO A 361 -37.48 -6.49 -13.70
C PRO A 361 -38.22 -7.25 -14.80
N LYS A 362 -39.50 -6.96 -14.93
CA LYS A 362 -40.18 -7.15 -16.21
C LYS A 362 -39.40 -6.34 -17.26
N VAL A 363 -38.93 -7.02 -18.29
CA VAL A 363 -38.31 -6.44 -19.47
C VAL A 363 -39.30 -5.46 -20.10
N SER A 364 -39.11 -4.16 -19.87
CA SER A 364 -39.59 -3.12 -20.76
C SER A 364 -38.38 -2.71 -21.62
N SER A 365 -38.51 -2.97 -22.91
CA SER A 365 -37.60 -2.51 -23.96
C SER A 365 -37.58 -0.99 -23.97
N GLU A 366 -36.41 -0.43 -23.59
CA GLU A 366 -35.95 0.92 -23.95
C GLU A 366 -35.08 1.48 -22.82
N ASP A 367 -33.77 1.12 -22.86
CA ASP A 367 -32.64 1.94 -22.43
C ASP A 367 -31.35 1.16 -22.71
N THR A 368 -30.84 1.33 -23.92
CA THR A 368 -29.54 0.81 -24.33
C THR A 368 -28.46 1.84 -23.93
N PRO A 369 -27.47 1.48 -23.10
CA PRO A 369 -26.32 2.36 -22.91
C PRO A 369 -25.52 2.43 -24.22
N PRO A 370 -24.91 3.57 -24.56
CA PRO A 370 -24.19 3.76 -25.80
C PRO A 370 -22.81 3.11 -25.71
N ASN A 371 -22.68 1.86 -26.07
CA ASN A 371 -21.52 1.25 -26.70
C ASN A 371 -21.78 -0.22 -27.11
N SER A 372 -22.69 -0.43 -28.05
CA SER A 372 -22.99 -1.76 -28.61
C SER A 372 -22.10 -2.09 -29.80
N GLY A 373 -20.75 -1.99 -29.61
CA GLY A 373 -19.79 -2.26 -30.67
C GLY A 373 -18.57 -3.10 -30.28
N ALA A 374 -18.35 -3.36 -29.01
CA ALA A 374 -17.26 -4.21 -28.56
C ALA A 374 -17.72 -5.68 -28.53
N GLY A 375 -17.09 -6.54 -29.35
CA GLY A 375 -17.31 -7.98 -29.32
C GLY A 375 -16.84 -8.58 -27.97
N ARG A 376 -17.36 -9.77 -27.66
CA ARG A 376 -16.96 -10.53 -26.48
C ARG A 376 -15.64 -11.26 -26.74
N VAL A 377 -14.80 -11.42 -25.73
CA VAL A 377 -13.62 -12.30 -25.75
C VAL A 377 -13.94 -13.57 -24.99
N VAL A 378 -13.94 -14.70 -25.68
CA VAL A 378 -14.26 -16.01 -25.13
C VAL A 378 -12.99 -16.85 -25.07
N LEU A 379 -12.60 -17.33 -23.90
CA LEU A 379 -11.47 -18.22 -23.70
C LEU A 379 -11.95 -19.68 -23.71
N MET A 380 -11.44 -20.46 -24.66
CA MET A 380 -11.44 -21.92 -24.63
C MET A 380 -10.00 -22.38 -24.36
N GLY A 381 -9.65 -22.60 -23.09
CA GLY A 381 -8.26 -22.84 -22.73
C GLY A 381 -8.08 -23.16 -21.27
N GLN A 382 -6.83 -23.24 -20.88
CA GLN A 382 -6.43 -23.52 -19.50
C GLN A 382 -6.30 -22.22 -18.70
N ILE A 383 -6.76 -22.27 -17.44
CA ILE A 383 -6.40 -21.29 -16.40
C ILE A 383 -5.66 -22.08 -15.33
N LEU A 384 -4.47 -21.62 -15.00
CA LEU A 384 -3.52 -22.29 -14.10
C LEU A 384 -3.12 -21.36 -12.96
N VAL A 385 -2.57 -21.95 -11.91
CA VAL A 385 -1.92 -21.20 -10.83
C VAL A 385 -0.40 -21.39 -10.98
N ASP A 386 0.33 -20.28 -11.08
CA ASP A 386 1.79 -20.26 -11.07
C ASP A 386 2.27 -19.99 -9.64
N HIS A 387 3.12 -20.87 -9.13
CA HIS A 387 3.91 -20.66 -7.92
C HIS A 387 5.32 -20.28 -8.35
N VAL A 388 5.70 -19.03 -8.13
CA VAL A 388 7.00 -18.50 -8.60
C VAL A 388 8.01 -18.51 -7.46
N LEU A 389 9.09 -19.28 -7.64
CA LEU A 389 10.25 -19.31 -6.75
C LEU A 389 11.44 -18.64 -7.45
N ALA A 390 11.86 -17.48 -6.96
CA ALA A 390 12.94 -16.70 -7.56
C ALA A 390 14.27 -16.83 -6.79
N GLY A 391 15.38 -16.70 -7.50
CA GLY A 391 16.72 -16.70 -6.89
C GLY A 391 17.32 -18.07 -6.61
N ALA A 392 16.60 -19.17 -6.92
CA ALA A 392 17.13 -20.51 -6.82
C ALA A 392 18.29 -20.74 -7.79
N ALA A 393 19.29 -21.53 -7.41
CA ALA A 393 20.26 -22.03 -8.38
C ALA A 393 19.57 -23.03 -9.32
N PRO A 394 20.05 -23.18 -10.57
CA PRO A 394 19.52 -24.21 -11.45
C PRO A 394 19.66 -25.57 -10.78
N VAL A 395 18.55 -26.29 -10.63
CA VAL A 395 18.53 -27.62 -10.01
C VAL A 395 19.13 -28.63 -11.01
N TYR A 396 20.44 -28.77 -10.99
CA TYR A 396 21.15 -29.81 -11.71
C TYR A 396 21.70 -30.84 -10.73
N GLY A 397 21.30 -32.10 -10.88
CA GLY A 397 21.99 -33.21 -10.25
C GLY A 397 21.74 -33.45 -8.76
N GLY A 398 20.56 -33.15 -8.22
CA GLY A 398 20.15 -33.62 -6.89
C GLY A 398 20.61 -32.77 -5.70
N GLY A 399 20.85 -31.50 -5.89
CA GLY A 399 21.09 -30.53 -4.81
C GLY A 399 19.80 -29.91 -4.25
N SER A 400 19.87 -29.34 -3.05
CA SER A 400 18.85 -28.45 -2.48
C SER A 400 19.37 -27.01 -2.52
N ASP A 401 18.49 -26.06 -2.90
CA ASP A 401 18.79 -24.63 -2.81
C ASP A 401 17.57 -23.87 -2.31
N TRP A 402 17.77 -22.67 -1.81
CA TRP A 402 16.74 -21.80 -1.27
C TRP A 402 16.39 -20.73 -2.29
N GLY A 403 15.11 -20.66 -2.68
CA GLY A 403 14.54 -19.57 -3.48
C GLY A 403 13.60 -18.70 -2.65
N ASN A 404 13.36 -17.48 -3.12
CA ASN A 404 12.31 -16.62 -2.60
C ASN A 404 10.97 -17.08 -3.18
N ASP A 405 9.96 -17.17 -2.32
CA ASP A 405 8.59 -17.42 -2.74
C ASP A 405 7.97 -16.08 -3.19
N GLU A 406 7.74 -15.93 -4.49
CA GLU A 406 7.09 -14.77 -5.09
C GLU A 406 5.56 -14.90 -5.10
N GLY A 407 5.03 -15.98 -4.53
CA GLY A 407 3.61 -16.22 -4.34
C GLY A 407 2.92 -17.00 -5.46
N LEU A 408 1.59 -17.10 -5.33
CA LEU A 408 0.70 -17.80 -6.25
C LEU A 408 -0.01 -16.77 -7.16
N HIS A 409 0.05 -16.99 -8.46
CA HIS A 409 -0.52 -16.12 -9.47
C HIS A 409 -1.42 -16.90 -10.42
N VAL A 410 -2.65 -16.41 -10.64
CA VAL A 410 -3.52 -16.97 -11.68
C VAL A 410 -3.02 -16.51 -13.05
N SER A 411 -2.83 -17.46 -13.96
CA SER A 411 -2.07 -17.26 -15.20
C SER A 411 -2.68 -17.98 -16.40
N ALA A 412 -1.92 -18.11 -17.47
CA ALA A 412 -2.33 -18.67 -18.76
C ALA A 412 -3.47 -17.87 -19.39
N GLY A 413 -4.57 -18.50 -19.77
CA GLY A 413 -5.71 -17.86 -20.40
C GLY A 413 -6.36 -16.75 -19.58
N PHE A 414 -6.21 -16.77 -18.25
CA PHE A 414 -6.70 -15.70 -17.37
C PHE A 414 -6.13 -14.34 -17.75
N SER A 415 -4.83 -14.26 -18.06
CA SER A 415 -4.18 -12.98 -18.41
C SER A 415 -4.80 -12.33 -19.66
N VAL A 416 -5.24 -13.12 -20.63
CA VAL A 416 -5.92 -12.64 -21.85
C VAL A 416 -7.29 -12.07 -21.50
N LEU A 417 -8.07 -12.80 -20.69
CA LEU A 417 -9.40 -12.35 -20.28
C LEU A 417 -9.35 -11.09 -19.40
N ALA A 418 -8.42 -11.04 -18.45
CA ALA A 418 -8.22 -9.87 -17.61
C ALA A 418 -7.81 -8.63 -18.41
N ALA A 419 -6.92 -8.79 -19.40
CA ALA A 419 -6.56 -7.71 -20.31
C ALA A 419 -7.78 -7.22 -21.13
N ALA A 420 -8.57 -8.15 -21.67
CA ALA A 420 -9.79 -7.81 -22.43
C ALA A 420 -10.80 -7.03 -21.57
N ARG A 421 -11.03 -7.47 -20.32
CA ARG A 421 -11.91 -6.77 -19.37
C ARG A 421 -11.43 -5.35 -19.06
N ARG A 422 -10.14 -5.20 -18.79
CA ARG A 422 -9.53 -3.89 -18.50
C ARG A 422 -9.55 -2.95 -19.70
N MET A 423 -9.65 -3.48 -20.92
CA MET A 423 -9.84 -2.72 -22.16
C MET A 423 -11.32 -2.46 -22.47
N GLY A 424 -12.26 -2.88 -21.62
CA GLY A 424 -13.69 -2.61 -21.76
C GLY A 424 -14.48 -3.65 -22.55
N ALA A 425 -13.87 -4.79 -22.94
CA ALA A 425 -14.58 -5.88 -23.58
C ALA A 425 -15.28 -6.78 -22.55
N GLU A 426 -16.38 -7.42 -22.93
CA GLU A 426 -16.95 -8.53 -22.16
C GLU A 426 -16.03 -9.75 -22.31
N ALA A 427 -15.68 -10.42 -21.20
CA ALA A 427 -14.80 -11.58 -21.20
C ALA A 427 -15.49 -12.79 -20.58
N ILE A 428 -15.39 -13.95 -21.23
CA ILE A 428 -16.05 -15.19 -20.84
C ILE A 428 -15.00 -16.29 -20.77
N SER A 429 -14.96 -17.01 -19.63
CA SER A 429 -14.12 -18.18 -19.43
C SER A 429 -14.93 -19.47 -19.65
N LEU A 430 -14.41 -20.35 -20.52
CA LEU A 430 -14.87 -21.73 -20.69
C LEU A 430 -13.90 -22.74 -20.05
N SER A 431 -12.90 -22.28 -19.28
CA SER A 431 -11.93 -23.16 -18.65
C SER A 431 -12.60 -24.09 -17.63
N PRO A 432 -12.30 -25.39 -17.64
CA PRO A 432 -12.77 -26.30 -16.61
C PRO A 432 -12.19 -25.90 -15.25
N ILE A 433 -13.06 -25.85 -14.24
CA ILE A 433 -12.66 -25.51 -12.86
C ILE A 433 -12.99 -26.66 -11.93
N GLY A 434 -12.00 -27.06 -11.16
CA GLY A 434 -12.06 -28.14 -10.20
C GLY A 434 -12.62 -27.76 -8.84
N THR A 435 -12.24 -28.57 -7.85
CA THR A 435 -12.53 -28.37 -6.43
C THR A 435 -11.22 -28.44 -5.65
N GLY A 436 -10.86 -27.37 -4.96
CA GLY A 436 -9.63 -27.29 -4.18
C GLY A 436 -9.09 -25.87 -4.06
N PRO A 437 -7.93 -25.69 -3.41
CA PRO A 437 -7.37 -24.38 -3.15
C PRO A 437 -6.98 -23.61 -4.43
N HIS A 438 -6.48 -24.26 -5.48
CA HIS A 438 -6.14 -23.60 -6.74
C HIS A 438 -7.41 -23.22 -7.53
N ALA A 439 -8.42 -24.09 -7.54
CA ALA A 439 -9.74 -23.79 -8.13
C ALA A 439 -10.39 -22.58 -7.45
N SER A 440 -10.29 -22.46 -6.12
CA SER A 440 -10.78 -21.31 -5.37
C SER A 440 -10.05 -20.01 -5.77
N LEU A 441 -8.71 -20.04 -5.86
CA LEU A 441 -7.91 -18.90 -6.32
C LEU A 441 -8.31 -18.43 -7.73
N ILE A 442 -8.56 -19.38 -8.65
CA ILE A 442 -9.01 -19.08 -10.01
C ILE A 442 -10.40 -18.44 -9.99
N THR A 443 -11.34 -19.01 -9.26
CA THR A 443 -12.72 -18.49 -9.15
C THR A 443 -12.74 -17.08 -8.58
N ASP A 444 -11.96 -16.82 -7.53
CA ASP A 444 -11.83 -15.50 -6.92
C ASP A 444 -11.19 -14.48 -7.88
N ALA A 445 -10.21 -14.91 -8.68
CA ALA A 445 -9.57 -14.04 -9.65
C ALA A 445 -10.51 -13.68 -10.81
N LEU A 446 -11.28 -14.65 -11.33
CA LEU A 446 -12.29 -14.41 -12.37
C LEU A 446 -13.37 -13.44 -11.88
N ALA A 447 -13.86 -13.63 -10.66
CA ALA A 447 -14.86 -12.76 -10.04
C ALA A 447 -14.35 -11.32 -9.85
N ARG A 448 -13.12 -11.16 -9.36
CA ARG A 448 -12.49 -9.84 -9.17
C ARG A 448 -12.33 -9.04 -10.46
N GLU A 449 -12.02 -9.69 -11.57
CA GLU A 449 -11.91 -9.03 -12.88
C GLU A 449 -13.27 -8.90 -13.58
N GLY A 450 -14.38 -9.39 -12.99
CA GLY A 450 -15.69 -9.39 -13.60
C GLY A 450 -15.77 -10.24 -14.87
N ILE A 451 -14.98 -11.31 -14.94
CA ILE A 451 -14.99 -12.28 -16.04
C ILE A 451 -16.12 -13.28 -15.80
N ILE A 452 -16.96 -13.50 -16.81
CA ILE A 452 -18.07 -14.44 -16.73
C ILE A 452 -17.52 -15.86 -16.84
N ASP A 453 -17.72 -16.65 -15.79
CA ASP A 453 -17.27 -18.03 -15.75
C ASP A 453 -18.44 -18.99 -16.06
N VAL A 454 -18.38 -19.64 -17.19
CA VAL A 454 -19.36 -20.66 -17.65
C VAL A 454 -18.66 -21.98 -18.00
N GLY A 455 -17.42 -22.16 -17.54
CA GLY A 455 -16.67 -23.39 -17.72
C GLY A 455 -17.27 -24.57 -16.96
N PRO A 456 -17.02 -25.80 -17.42
CA PRO A 456 -17.50 -27.00 -16.73
C PRO A 456 -16.87 -27.16 -15.35
N ARG A 457 -17.65 -27.71 -14.39
CA ARG A 457 -17.16 -28.04 -13.06
C ARG A 457 -16.69 -29.49 -13.02
N VAL A 458 -15.48 -29.69 -12.53
CA VAL A 458 -14.86 -31.02 -12.36
C VAL A 458 -14.81 -31.31 -10.87
N THR A 459 -15.49 -32.39 -10.46
CA THR A 459 -15.46 -32.83 -9.06
C THR A 459 -14.23 -33.70 -8.78
N ASP A 460 -13.79 -33.72 -7.52
CA ASP A 460 -12.72 -34.58 -7.00
C ASP A 460 -11.32 -34.34 -7.63
N CYS A 461 -11.12 -33.16 -8.23
CA CYS A 461 -9.84 -32.77 -8.80
C CYS A 461 -9.64 -31.26 -8.64
N ASP A 462 -8.45 -30.83 -8.23
CA ASP A 462 -8.08 -29.38 -8.21
C ASP A 462 -7.55 -28.94 -9.59
N ASN A 463 -7.51 -27.65 -9.83
CA ASN A 463 -6.81 -27.13 -11.01
C ASN A 463 -5.30 -27.33 -10.88
N ALA A 464 -4.65 -27.48 -12.01
CA ALA A 464 -3.20 -27.60 -12.06
C ALA A 464 -2.49 -26.34 -11.55
N TYR A 465 -1.31 -26.56 -11.07
CA TYR A 465 -0.35 -25.48 -10.78
C TYR A 465 0.99 -25.76 -11.47
N ARG A 466 1.73 -24.68 -11.68
CA ARG A 466 3.08 -24.74 -12.19
C ARG A 466 4.02 -24.10 -11.17
N THR A 467 5.11 -24.78 -10.85
CA THR A 467 6.21 -24.15 -10.09
C THR A 467 7.25 -23.62 -11.08
N ALA A 468 7.41 -22.32 -11.11
CA ALA A 468 8.40 -21.63 -11.91
C ALA A 468 9.64 -21.33 -11.04
N LEU A 469 10.74 -22.01 -11.30
CA LEU A 469 12.02 -21.78 -10.66
C LEU A 469 12.80 -20.77 -11.50
N VAL A 470 12.85 -19.51 -11.05
CA VAL A 470 13.55 -18.43 -11.73
C VAL A 470 14.92 -18.25 -11.10
N SER A 471 15.97 -18.61 -11.83
CA SER A 471 17.34 -18.48 -11.36
C SER A 471 17.84 -17.04 -11.41
N ARG A 472 18.91 -16.74 -10.66
CA ARG A 472 19.52 -15.39 -10.56
C ARG A 472 19.93 -14.77 -11.90
N ASN A 473 20.15 -15.59 -12.92
CA ASN A 473 20.50 -15.15 -14.28
C ASN A 473 19.28 -15.03 -15.21
N GLY A 474 18.05 -15.10 -14.67
CA GLY A 474 16.80 -14.99 -15.42
C GLY A 474 16.36 -16.26 -16.15
N LYS A 475 17.10 -17.37 -16.07
CA LYS A 475 16.62 -18.66 -16.63
C LYS A 475 15.49 -19.20 -15.77
N CYS A 476 14.41 -19.63 -16.43
CA CYS A 476 13.25 -20.20 -15.79
C CYS A 476 13.17 -21.71 -16.10
N THR A 477 12.94 -22.51 -15.06
CA THR A 477 12.57 -23.92 -15.17
C THR A 477 11.17 -24.09 -14.63
N ILE A 478 10.26 -24.67 -15.40
CA ILE A 478 8.86 -24.84 -15.02
C ILE A 478 8.58 -26.33 -14.82
N ILE A 479 7.98 -26.66 -13.69
CA ILE A 479 7.42 -27.97 -13.39
C ILE A 479 5.91 -27.79 -13.27
N ALA A 480 5.14 -28.49 -14.11
CA ALA A 480 3.69 -28.40 -14.15
C ALA A 480 3.04 -29.70 -13.67
N THR A 481 1.90 -29.57 -13.00
CA THR A 481 0.98 -30.67 -12.71
C THR A 481 -0.11 -30.73 -13.79
N LYS A 482 -0.96 -31.73 -13.75
CA LYS A 482 -2.21 -31.82 -14.50
C LYS A 482 -3.37 -31.77 -13.53
N GLY A 483 -4.44 -31.08 -13.90
CA GLY A 483 -5.60 -30.90 -13.05
C GLY A 483 -6.91 -30.82 -13.85
N ALA A 484 -7.92 -30.23 -13.24
CA ALA A 484 -9.27 -30.13 -13.77
C ALA A 484 -9.35 -29.52 -15.18
N GLU A 485 -8.44 -28.57 -15.51
CA GLU A 485 -8.39 -27.92 -16.82
C GLU A 485 -8.14 -28.89 -17.98
N THR A 486 -7.64 -30.10 -17.70
CA THR A 486 -7.43 -31.16 -18.71
C THR A 486 -8.60 -32.12 -18.80
N MET A 487 -9.66 -31.96 -18.02
CA MET A 487 -10.76 -32.93 -17.84
C MET A 487 -12.11 -32.38 -18.34
N ALA A 488 -12.10 -31.64 -19.47
CA ALA A 488 -13.35 -31.16 -20.03
C ALA A 488 -14.25 -32.31 -20.48
N PRO A 489 -15.55 -32.33 -20.10
CA PRO A 489 -16.49 -33.29 -20.63
C PRO A 489 -16.66 -33.13 -22.15
N GLU A 490 -16.92 -34.21 -22.85
CA GLU A 490 -17.21 -34.21 -24.29
C GLU A 490 -18.37 -33.23 -24.58
N ASN A 491 -18.23 -32.36 -25.55
CA ASN A 491 -19.20 -31.31 -25.92
C ASN A 491 -19.45 -30.20 -24.86
N ALA A 492 -18.64 -30.08 -23.81
CA ALA A 492 -18.83 -29.09 -22.73
C ALA A 492 -18.95 -27.65 -23.22
N TRP A 493 -18.39 -27.32 -24.38
CA TRP A 493 -18.33 -25.95 -24.93
C TRP A 493 -19.28 -25.69 -26.08
N ALA A 494 -19.96 -26.73 -26.61
CA ALA A 494 -20.76 -26.64 -27.83
C ALA A 494 -21.87 -25.57 -27.76
N ASP A 495 -22.52 -25.44 -26.62
CA ASP A 495 -23.62 -24.49 -26.45
C ASP A 495 -23.14 -23.03 -26.42
N VAL A 496 -22.01 -22.75 -25.79
CA VAL A 496 -21.46 -21.39 -25.74
C VAL A 496 -20.91 -20.98 -27.11
N VAL A 497 -20.22 -21.87 -27.80
CA VAL A 497 -19.73 -21.61 -29.18
C VAL A 497 -20.89 -21.30 -30.13
N ARG A 498 -22.03 -21.99 -30.00
CA ARG A 498 -23.24 -21.72 -30.79
C ARG A 498 -23.85 -20.34 -30.51
N THR A 499 -23.60 -19.75 -29.36
CA THR A 499 -24.10 -18.41 -29.00
C THR A 499 -23.22 -17.27 -29.45
N MET A 500 -22.07 -17.54 -30.06
CA MET A 500 -21.15 -16.52 -30.58
C MET A 500 -21.76 -15.71 -31.70
N LYS A 501 -21.45 -14.43 -31.74
CA LYS A 501 -21.97 -13.45 -32.69
C LYS A 501 -20.83 -12.86 -33.52
N PRO A 502 -21.14 -12.27 -34.70
CA PRO A 502 -20.15 -11.50 -35.43
C PRO A 502 -19.54 -10.39 -34.53
N GLY A 503 -18.22 -10.34 -34.46
CA GLY A 503 -17.47 -9.43 -33.59
C GLY A 503 -16.94 -10.09 -32.30
N ASP A 504 -17.44 -11.26 -31.92
CA ASP A 504 -16.86 -12.04 -30.83
C ASP A 504 -15.51 -12.66 -31.24
N VAL A 505 -14.57 -12.72 -30.32
CA VAL A 505 -13.24 -13.32 -30.50
C VAL A 505 -13.14 -14.59 -29.64
N LEU A 506 -12.91 -15.73 -30.27
CA LEU A 506 -12.59 -16.98 -29.58
C LEU A 506 -11.06 -17.10 -29.48
N PHE A 507 -10.55 -17.11 -28.26
CA PHE A 507 -9.16 -17.43 -27.98
C PHE A 507 -9.05 -18.90 -27.56
N ILE A 508 -8.31 -19.68 -28.34
CA ILE A 508 -8.06 -21.11 -28.07
C ILE A 508 -6.61 -21.25 -27.62
N ASP A 509 -6.40 -21.80 -26.42
CA ASP A 509 -5.06 -22.11 -25.92
C ASP A 509 -4.54 -23.37 -26.60
N GLY A 510 -3.32 -23.27 -27.15
CA GLY A 510 -2.68 -24.37 -27.88
C GLY A 510 -2.49 -25.67 -27.08
N SER A 511 -2.47 -25.58 -25.76
CA SER A 511 -2.38 -26.75 -24.86
C SER A 511 -3.59 -27.70 -24.97
N LEU A 512 -4.76 -27.19 -25.41
CA LEU A 512 -5.92 -28.03 -25.69
C LEU A 512 -5.76 -28.84 -26.99
N MET A 513 -4.91 -28.39 -27.91
CA MET A 513 -4.68 -29.03 -29.21
C MET A 513 -3.81 -30.30 -29.10
N GLU A 514 -3.12 -30.45 -27.97
CA GLU A 514 -2.23 -31.61 -27.74
C GLU A 514 -2.95 -32.82 -27.14
N HIS A 515 -4.24 -32.72 -26.82
CA HIS A 515 -5.00 -33.79 -26.19
C HIS A 515 -5.77 -34.61 -27.22
N PRO A 516 -5.60 -35.97 -27.30
CA PRO A 516 -6.22 -36.79 -28.33
C PRO A 516 -7.77 -36.85 -28.29
N SER A 517 -8.38 -36.33 -27.24
CA SER A 517 -9.85 -36.34 -27.03
C SER A 517 -10.52 -34.97 -27.28
N ASN A 518 -9.78 -33.95 -27.79
CA ASN A 518 -10.32 -32.63 -28.11
C ASN A 518 -10.38 -32.40 -29.63
#